data_c99cf9143c5925ac1883434dc24198c9
#
_entry.id   c99cf9143c5925ac1883434dc24198c9
#
_cell.length_a   1.000
_cell.length_b   1.000
_cell.length_c   1.000
_cell.angle_alpha   90.00
_cell.angle_beta   90.00
_cell.angle_gamma   90.00
#
_symmetry.space_group_name_H-M   'P 1'
#
loop_
_entity.id
_entity.type
_entity.pdbx_description
1 polymer ?
#
loop_
_entity_poly.entity_id
_entity_poly.type
_entity_poly.pdbx_seq_one_letter_code
_entity_poly.pdbx_strand_id
1 'polypeptide(L)'
;HLINNYIMKNSYSNIFPPSKKILSKTIRLLGKGSLAALPTETVYGLAGNAYSNAAVKKIFKLKRRPKLNPLIIHYYNIEKALDDIVVNNNFKKLYKKLCPGPITFILKKKTNSKIQLLANAKLNTVAVRFPKHKIVRTILKGINFPLAMPSANVSSGVSPVSAQDVFDEFKKKIKC
;
A
#
# COMPACT_ATOMS: atom_id res chain seq x y z
N HIS A 1 21.43 -7.72 9.49
CA HIS A 1 22.31 -7.18 10.57
C HIS A 1 22.77 -5.72 10.40
N LEU A 2 21.99 -4.84 9.74
CA LEU A 2 22.38 -3.42 9.56
C LEU A 2 21.22 -2.44 9.77
N ILE A 3 20.28 -2.73 10.68
CA ILE A 3 19.12 -1.83 10.96
C ILE A 3 19.24 -1.11 12.33
N ASN A 4 20.33 -1.27 13.07
CA ASN A 4 20.36 -0.83 14.47
C ASN A 4 21.02 0.53 14.75
N ASN A 5 21.43 1.35 13.78
CA ASN A 5 22.22 2.53 14.10
C ASN A 5 21.78 3.86 13.47
N TYR A 6 20.47 4.12 13.32
CA TYR A 6 20.01 5.50 13.06
C TYR A 6 18.89 5.93 14.01
N ILE A 7 19.22 5.99 15.30
CA ILE A 7 18.47 6.86 16.23
C ILE A 7 19.07 8.25 16.11
N MET A 8 18.66 9.01 15.12
CA MET A 8 18.86 10.45 15.16
C MET A 8 17.81 11.05 16.10
N LYS A 9 18.26 11.56 17.25
CA LYS A 9 17.52 12.44 18.15
C LYS A 9 17.19 13.76 17.43
N ASN A 10 16.25 13.73 16.49
CA ASN A 10 15.67 14.96 15.94
C ASN A 10 14.16 14.88 16.09
N SER A 11 13.59 15.75 16.90
CA SER A 11 12.17 15.89 17.24
C SER A 11 11.22 16.14 16.04
N TYR A 12 11.68 15.98 14.82
CA TYR A 12 10.96 16.25 13.58
C TYR A 12 10.97 15.09 12.57
N SER A 13 11.56 13.93 12.86
CA SER A 13 11.53 12.83 11.90
C SER A 13 10.16 12.11 11.96
N ASN A 14 9.50 11.98 10.80
CA ASN A 14 8.31 11.16 10.64
C ASN A 14 8.68 9.69 10.32
N ILE A 15 9.92 9.28 10.64
CA ILE A 15 10.41 7.91 10.50
C ILE A 15 10.36 7.23 11.86
N PHE A 16 9.63 6.11 11.92
CA PHE A 16 9.44 5.37 13.17
C PHE A 16 9.88 3.92 13.00
N PRO A 17 10.69 3.37 13.95
CA PRO A 17 11.02 1.95 13.94
C PRO A 17 9.73 1.12 14.17
N PRO A 18 9.61 -0.06 13.55
CA PRO A 18 8.43 -0.90 13.71
C PRO A 18 8.33 -1.43 15.15
N SER A 19 7.26 -1.07 15.84
CA SER A 19 6.88 -1.59 17.15
C SER A 19 5.38 -1.85 17.18
N LYS A 20 4.90 -2.65 18.13
CA LYS A 20 3.45 -2.89 18.31
C LYS A 20 2.68 -1.57 18.41
N LYS A 21 3.18 -0.61 19.18
CA LYS A 21 2.58 0.73 19.34
C LYS A 21 2.51 1.49 18.01
N ILE A 22 3.58 1.49 17.23
CA ILE A 22 3.64 2.18 15.93
C ILE A 22 2.72 1.49 14.91
N LEU A 23 2.71 0.16 14.84
CA LEU A 23 1.81 -0.58 13.94
C LEU A 23 0.33 -0.30 14.27
N SER A 24 -0.06 -0.32 15.55
CA SER A 24 -1.42 0.04 15.98
C SER A 24 -1.78 1.48 15.65
N LYS A 25 -0.84 2.43 15.82
CA LYS A 25 -1.01 3.83 15.42
C LYS A 25 -1.21 3.95 13.91
N THR A 26 -0.41 3.24 13.10
CA THR A 26 -0.50 3.23 11.63
C THR A 26 -1.85 2.69 11.16
N ILE A 27 -2.31 1.57 11.72
CA ILE A 27 -3.64 0.98 11.45
C ILE A 27 -4.74 2.03 11.68
N ARG A 28 -4.72 2.69 12.83
CA ARG A 28 -5.70 3.74 13.17
C ARG A 28 -5.65 4.93 12.20
N LEU A 29 -4.46 5.39 11.83
CA LEU A 29 -4.27 6.51 10.89
C LEU A 29 -4.79 6.16 9.48
N LEU A 30 -4.49 4.96 8.97
CA LEU A 30 -5.01 4.46 7.70
C LEU A 30 -6.54 4.37 7.71
N GLY A 31 -7.14 3.90 8.82
CA GLY A 31 -8.59 3.88 9.00
C GLY A 31 -9.23 5.28 8.96
N LYS A 32 -8.52 6.31 9.42
CA LYS A 32 -8.94 7.72 9.36
C LYS A 32 -8.65 8.39 7.99
N GLY A 33 -8.21 7.65 6.98
CA GLY A 33 -7.90 8.18 5.65
C GLY A 33 -6.59 8.96 5.57
N SER A 34 -5.67 8.77 6.53
CA SER A 34 -4.29 9.23 6.43
C SER A 34 -3.48 8.31 5.53
N LEU A 35 -2.31 8.78 5.08
CA LEU A 35 -1.35 7.98 4.33
C LEU A 35 -0.20 7.54 5.23
N ALA A 36 0.40 6.40 4.90
CA ALA A 36 1.62 5.90 5.53
C ALA A 36 2.58 5.34 4.47
N ALA A 37 3.87 5.56 4.65
CA ALA A 37 4.89 4.88 3.85
C ALA A 37 5.27 3.57 4.55
N LEU A 38 5.18 2.46 3.81
CA LEU A 38 5.38 1.12 4.34
C LEU A 38 6.45 0.37 3.54
N PRO A 39 7.38 -0.35 4.21
CA PRO A 39 8.33 -1.19 3.50
C PRO A 39 7.63 -2.40 2.87
N THR A 40 8.05 -2.77 1.66
CA THR A 40 7.65 -4.02 1.03
C THR A 40 8.88 -4.87 0.72
N GLU A 41 8.70 -6.05 0.15
CA GLU A 41 9.82 -6.91 -0.31
C GLU A 41 10.51 -6.37 -1.56
N THR A 42 10.02 -5.26 -2.12
CA THR A 42 10.63 -4.59 -3.29
C THR A 42 11.08 -3.18 -2.94
N VAL A 43 10.15 -2.24 -2.80
CA VAL A 43 10.40 -0.83 -2.52
C VAL A 43 9.40 -0.33 -1.48
N TYR A 44 9.63 0.84 -0.89
CA TYR A 44 8.62 1.47 -0.03
C TYR A 44 7.37 1.84 -0.83
N GLY A 45 6.20 1.54 -0.26
CA GLY A 45 4.90 1.87 -0.82
C GLY A 45 4.21 2.98 -0.04
N LEU A 46 3.56 3.91 -0.75
CA LEU A 46 2.70 4.93 -0.16
C LEU A 46 1.28 4.38 -0.02
N ALA A 47 0.94 3.94 1.20
CA ALA A 47 -0.30 3.25 1.51
C ALA A 47 -1.42 4.19 1.92
N GLY A 48 -2.62 3.90 1.44
CA GLY A 48 -3.88 4.52 1.86
C GLY A 48 -5.05 3.56 1.73
N ASN A 49 -6.15 3.82 2.43
CA ASN A 49 -7.37 3.02 2.36
C ASN A 49 -7.97 3.09 0.95
N ALA A 50 -8.02 1.96 0.23
CA ALA A 50 -8.52 1.88 -1.13
C ALA A 50 -10.03 2.11 -1.25
N TYR A 51 -10.78 2.00 -0.14
CA TYR A 51 -12.21 2.30 -0.06
C TYR A 51 -12.49 3.78 0.25
N SER A 52 -11.47 4.56 0.61
CA SER A 52 -11.59 5.98 0.92
C SER A 52 -11.22 6.85 -0.27
N ASN A 53 -12.21 7.56 -0.84
CA ASN A 53 -11.98 8.53 -1.92
C ASN A 53 -10.97 9.61 -1.51
N ALA A 54 -11.05 10.08 -0.26
CA ALA A 54 -10.12 11.08 0.26
C ALA A 54 -8.68 10.56 0.31
N ALA A 55 -8.47 9.30 0.79
CA ALA A 55 -7.14 8.71 0.84
C ALA A 55 -6.57 8.47 -0.57
N VAL A 56 -7.38 7.94 -1.50
CA VAL A 56 -6.95 7.73 -2.90
C VAL A 56 -6.58 9.05 -3.57
N LYS A 57 -7.41 10.10 -3.43
CA LYS A 57 -7.09 11.43 -3.96
C LYS A 57 -5.79 12.01 -3.38
N LYS A 58 -5.53 11.80 -2.07
CA LYS A 58 -4.27 12.22 -1.43
C LYS A 58 -3.06 11.52 -2.05
N ILE A 59 -3.15 10.21 -2.35
CA ILE A 59 -2.07 9.45 -3.04
C ILE A 59 -1.77 10.10 -4.39
N PHE A 60 -2.77 10.31 -5.23
CA PHE A 60 -2.58 10.92 -6.55
C PHE A 60 -1.98 12.33 -6.47
N LYS A 61 -2.52 13.17 -5.56
CA LYS A 61 -2.02 14.54 -5.34
C LYS A 61 -0.57 14.57 -4.89
N LEU A 62 -0.24 13.75 -3.86
CA LEU A 62 1.11 13.73 -3.28
C LEU A 62 2.16 13.23 -4.28
N LYS A 63 1.81 12.21 -5.05
CA LYS A 63 2.69 11.64 -6.08
C LYS A 63 2.69 12.42 -7.41
N ARG A 64 1.84 13.43 -7.59
CA ARG A 64 1.58 14.07 -8.90
C ARG A 64 1.30 13.02 -9.99
N ARG A 65 0.58 11.95 -9.61
CA ARG A 65 0.34 10.79 -10.48
C ARG A 65 -0.74 11.10 -11.52
N PRO A 66 -0.55 10.75 -12.80
CA PRO A 66 -1.61 10.84 -13.81
C PRO A 66 -2.80 9.95 -13.41
N LYS A 67 -4.03 10.47 -13.52
CA LYS A 67 -5.26 9.77 -13.10
C LYS A 67 -5.55 8.48 -13.90
N LEU A 68 -4.97 8.36 -15.10
CA LEU A 68 -5.06 7.16 -15.95
C LEU A 68 -4.13 6.02 -15.53
N ASN A 69 -3.22 6.28 -14.58
CA ASN A 69 -2.31 5.26 -14.05
C ASN A 69 -2.93 4.58 -12.82
N PRO A 70 -3.47 3.34 -12.94
CA PRO A 70 -4.11 2.66 -11.81
C PRO A 70 -3.11 2.37 -10.69
N LEU A 71 -3.66 2.21 -9.48
CA LEU A 71 -2.91 1.82 -8.29
C LEU A 71 -2.96 0.30 -8.10
N ILE A 72 -1.92 -0.27 -7.48
CA ILE A 72 -1.94 -1.67 -7.06
C ILE A 72 -2.63 -1.75 -5.70
N ILE A 73 -3.61 -2.64 -5.60
CA ILE A 73 -4.40 -2.86 -4.39
C ILE A 73 -3.84 -4.07 -3.65
N HIS A 74 -3.50 -3.88 -2.39
CA HIS A 74 -2.83 -4.88 -1.56
C HIS A 74 -3.80 -5.49 -0.56
N TYR A 75 -3.83 -6.83 -0.51
CA TYR A 75 -4.65 -7.61 0.42
C TYR A 75 -3.78 -8.54 1.27
N TYR A 76 -4.28 -8.88 2.45
CA TYR A 76 -3.61 -9.85 3.32
C TYR A 76 -3.60 -11.25 2.69
N ASN A 77 -4.74 -11.70 2.17
CA ASN A 77 -4.97 -13.01 1.54
C ASN A 77 -6.14 -12.94 0.54
N ILE A 78 -6.40 -14.05 -0.14
CA ILE A 78 -7.44 -14.13 -1.16
C ILE A 78 -8.83 -13.91 -0.56
N GLU A 79 -9.10 -14.40 0.66
CA GLU A 79 -10.39 -14.28 1.35
C GLU A 79 -10.78 -12.82 1.54
N LYS A 80 -9.81 -11.96 1.88
CA LYS A 80 -10.00 -10.50 2.02
C LYS A 80 -10.24 -9.79 0.70
N ALA A 81 -9.95 -10.42 -0.43
CA ALA A 81 -10.14 -9.84 -1.76
C ALA A 81 -11.45 -10.28 -2.44
N LEU A 82 -12.15 -11.28 -1.89
CA LEU A 82 -13.32 -11.89 -2.53
C LEU A 82 -14.47 -10.91 -2.79
N ASP A 83 -14.62 -9.86 -1.99
CA ASP A 83 -15.67 -8.85 -2.21
C ASP A 83 -15.38 -7.94 -3.41
N ASP A 84 -14.13 -7.85 -3.83
CA ASP A 84 -13.69 -6.88 -4.82
C ASP A 84 -13.32 -7.49 -6.19
N ILE A 85 -12.91 -8.77 -6.22
CA ILE A 85 -12.39 -9.41 -7.43
C ILE A 85 -13.16 -10.67 -7.81
N VAL A 86 -13.17 -10.95 -9.11
CA VAL A 86 -13.64 -12.24 -9.65
C VAL A 86 -12.49 -13.22 -9.64
N VAL A 87 -12.67 -14.34 -8.97
CA VAL A 87 -11.66 -15.40 -8.79
C VAL A 87 -12.01 -16.59 -9.70
N ASN A 88 -11.03 -17.06 -10.49
CA ASN A 88 -11.14 -18.27 -11.30
C ASN A 88 -10.08 -19.32 -10.88
N ASN A 89 -10.21 -20.54 -11.44
CA ASN A 89 -9.33 -21.66 -11.08
C ASN A 89 -7.85 -21.40 -11.45
N ASN A 90 -7.57 -20.74 -12.57
CA ASN A 90 -6.21 -20.41 -12.97
C ASN A 90 -5.56 -19.46 -11.97
N PHE A 91 -6.28 -18.39 -11.56
CA PHE A 91 -5.80 -17.49 -10.53
C PHE A 91 -5.55 -18.23 -9.20
N LYS A 92 -6.46 -19.13 -8.76
CA LYS A 92 -6.27 -19.92 -7.54
C LYS A 92 -4.99 -20.77 -7.57
N LYS A 93 -4.69 -21.41 -8.71
CA LYS A 93 -3.45 -22.20 -8.90
C LYS A 93 -2.21 -21.31 -8.78
N LEU A 94 -2.20 -20.16 -9.47
CA LEU A 94 -1.09 -19.21 -9.40
C LEU A 94 -0.93 -18.60 -8.02
N TYR A 95 -2.03 -18.23 -7.36
CA TYR A 95 -2.02 -17.71 -6.00
C TYR A 95 -1.36 -18.68 -5.02
N LYS A 96 -1.76 -19.96 -5.03
CA LYS A 96 -1.17 -20.99 -4.18
C LYS A 96 0.36 -21.14 -4.38
N LYS A 97 0.84 -20.96 -5.61
CA LYS A 97 2.25 -21.12 -5.95
C LYS A 97 3.08 -19.87 -5.66
N LEU A 98 2.52 -18.67 -5.83
CA LEU A 98 3.27 -17.42 -5.90
C LEU A 98 2.99 -16.44 -4.75
N CYS A 99 1.95 -16.66 -3.96
CA CYS A 99 1.56 -15.75 -2.88
C CYS A 99 1.76 -16.37 -1.48
N PRO A 100 2.16 -15.55 -0.50
CA PRO A 100 2.47 -14.12 -0.62
C PRO A 100 3.80 -13.88 -1.34
N GLY A 101 3.87 -12.80 -2.16
CA GLY A 101 5.07 -12.54 -2.96
C GLY A 101 5.02 -11.24 -3.77
N PRO A 102 6.08 -10.97 -4.57
CA PRO A 102 6.21 -9.73 -5.35
C PRO A 102 5.41 -9.73 -6.67
N ILE A 103 4.38 -10.56 -6.76
CA ILE A 103 3.57 -10.71 -7.98
C ILE A 103 2.34 -9.81 -7.92
N THR A 104 2.03 -9.15 -9.03
CA THR A 104 0.80 -8.39 -9.23
C THR A 104 -0.07 -9.09 -10.28
N PHE A 105 -1.31 -9.34 -9.93
CA PHE A 105 -2.32 -9.93 -10.82
C PHE A 105 -3.26 -8.85 -11.34
N ILE A 106 -3.62 -8.91 -12.60
CA ILE A 106 -4.70 -8.10 -13.16
C ILE A 106 -5.95 -8.98 -13.20
N LEU A 107 -6.94 -8.62 -12.38
CA LEU A 107 -8.15 -9.42 -12.20
C LEU A 107 -9.39 -8.58 -12.52
N LYS A 108 -10.46 -9.24 -12.96
CA LYS A 108 -11.76 -8.60 -13.16
C LYS A 108 -12.28 -8.09 -11.82
N LYS A 109 -12.62 -6.80 -11.75
CA LYS A 109 -13.23 -6.16 -10.58
C LYS A 109 -14.73 -6.52 -10.53
N LYS A 110 -15.25 -6.83 -9.35
CA LYS A 110 -16.69 -7.01 -9.15
C LYS A 110 -17.42 -5.68 -9.28
N THR A 111 -18.66 -5.71 -9.75
CA THR A 111 -19.50 -4.52 -9.92
C THR A 111 -19.85 -3.83 -8.60
N ASN A 112 -20.01 -4.63 -7.53
CA ASN A 112 -20.29 -4.16 -6.17
C ASN A 112 -19.02 -3.89 -5.33
N SER A 113 -17.83 -3.92 -5.94
CA SER A 113 -16.57 -3.62 -5.25
C SER A 113 -16.55 -2.21 -4.69
N LYS A 114 -16.04 -2.07 -3.46
CA LYS A 114 -15.87 -0.78 -2.76
C LYS A 114 -14.59 -0.03 -3.16
N ILE A 115 -13.72 -0.64 -3.98
CA ILE A 115 -12.52 0.03 -4.49
C ILE A 115 -12.93 1.29 -5.25
N GLN A 116 -12.33 2.42 -4.87
CA GLN A 116 -12.62 3.71 -5.50
C GLN A 116 -12.26 3.71 -6.99
N LEU A 117 -13.15 4.23 -7.83
CA LEU A 117 -12.98 4.25 -9.30
C LEU A 117 -11.68 4.94 -9.73
N LEU A 118 -11.23 5.95 -9.00
CA LEU A 118 -9.95 6.61 -9.26
C LEU A 118 -8.77 5.65 -9.02
N ALA A 119 -8.86 4.73 -8.06
CA ALA A 119 -7.77 3.81 -7.74
C ALA A 119 -7.49 2.82 -8.87
N ASN A 120 -8.50 2.40 -9.62
CA ASN A 120 -8.34 1.49 -10.76
C ASN A 120 -8.54 2.18 -12.13
N ALA A 121 -8.43 3.52 -12.20
CA ALA A 121 -8.60 4.32 -13.42
C ALA A 121 -9.94 4.06 -14.14
N LYS A 122 -11.02 3.76 -13.40
CA LYS A 122 -12.36 3.41 -13.88
C LYS A 122 -12.41 2.15 -14.76
N LEU A 123 -11.38 1.33 -14.78
CA LEU A 123 -11.34 0.08 -15.55
C LEU A 123 -12.26 -0.98 -14.93
N ASN A 124 -12.64 -1.99 -15.70
CA ASN A 124 -13.35 -3.18 -15.22
C ASN A 124 -12.40 -4.20 -14.57
N THR A 125 -11.10 -3.90 -14.53
CA THR A 125 -10.05 -4.70 -13.91
C THR A 125 -9.39 -3.94 -12.76
N VAL A 126 -8.68 -4.67 -11.92
CA VAL A 126 -7.89 -4.12 -10.81
C VAL A 126 -6.58 -4.89 -10.67
N ALA A 127 -5.49 -4.15 -10.43
CA ALA A 127 -4.19 -4.71 -10.12
C ALA A 127 -4.15 -5.10 -8.64
N VAL A 128 -3.88 -6.37 -8.33
CA VAL A 128 -3.93 -6.94 -6.97
C VAL A 128 -2.60 -7.59 -6.61
N ARG A 129 -2.13 -7.36 -5.39
CA ARG A 129 -0.92 -7.96 -4.83
C ARG A 129 -1.15 -8.47 -3.42
N PHE A 130 -0.51 -9.57 -3.08
CA PHE A 130 -0.50 -10.18 -1.74
C PHE A 130 0.94 -10.16 -1.22
N PRO A 131 1.35 -9.08 -0.54
CA PRO A 131 2.75 -8.85 -0.21
C PRO A 131 3.29 -9.84 0.82
N LYS A 132 4.60 -10.12 0.76
CA LYS A 132 5.28 -11.03 1.69
C LYS A 132 5.84 -10.31 2.91
N HIS A 133 6.14 -9.02 2.83
CA HIS A 133 6.85 -8.29 3.88
C HIS A 133 6.07 -8.26 5.20
N LYS A 134 6.72 -8.64 6.30
CA LYS A 134 6.10 -8.85 7.63
C LYS A 134 5.32 -7.64 8.14
N ILE A 135 5.86 -6.42 8.00
CA ILE A 135 5.22 -5.18 8.48
C ILE A 135 3.90 -4.93 7.75
N VAL A 136 3.92 -4.95 6.40
CA VAL A 136 2.72 -4.74 5.59
C VAL A 136 1.67 -5.82 5.88
N ARG A 137 2.08 -7.08 6.01
CA ARG A 137 1.17 -8.17 6.38
C ARG A 137 0.51 -7.97 7.74
N THR A 138 1.27 -7.52 8.73
CA THR A 138 0.73 -7.22 10.07
C THR A 138 -0.34 -6.13 10.00
N ILE A 139 -0.08 -5.06 9.23
CA ILE A 139 -1.04 -3.98 9.03
C ILE A 139 -2.28 -4.50 8.28
N LEU A 140 -2.10 -5.20 7.14
CA LEU A 140 -3.21 -5.75 6.33
C LEU A 140 -4.08 -6.75 7.12
N LYS A 141 -3.48 -7.49 8.05
CA LYS A 141 -4.23 -8.37 8.97
C LYS A 141 -5.10 -7.58 9.94
N GLY A 142 -4.62 -6.43 10.41
CA GLY A 142 -5.29 -5.60 11.43
C GLY A 142 -6.32 -4.61 10.88
N ILE A 143 -6.52 -4.54 9.56
CA ILE A 143 -7.51 -3.64 8.92
C ILE A 143 -8.60 -4.44 8.21
N ASN A 144 -9.76 -3.81 8.01
CA ASN A 144 -10.92 -4.38 7.31
C ASN A 144 -11.13 -3.80 5.90
N PHE A 145 -10.10 -3.17 5.34
CA PHE A 145 -10.08 -2.60 4.00
C PHE A 145 -8.74 -2.90 3.32
N PRO A 146 -8.65 -2.95 1.99
CA PRO A 146 -7.40 -3.11 1.28
C PRO A 146 -6.64 -1.79 1.19
N LEU A 147 -5.33 -1.87 0.93
CA LEU A 147 -4.46 -0.71 0.74
C LEU A 147 -4.20 -0.45 -0.74
N ALA A 148 -4.53 0.73 -1.21
CA ALA A 148 -3.98 1.27 -2.44
C ALA A 148 -2.54 1.71 -2.14
N MET A 149 -1.54 1.07 -2.76
CA MET A 149 -0.14 1.27 -2.39
C MET A 149 0.79 1.23 -3.61
N PRO A 150 0.95 2.35 -4.32
CA PRO A 150 2.02 2.54 -5.30
C PRO A 150 3.37 2.74 -4.61
N SER A 151 4.49 2.76 -5.35
CA SER A 151 5.80 3.14 -4.82
C SER A 151 5.77 4.52 -4.15
N ALA A 152 6.56 4.72 -3.10
CA ALA A 152 6.52 5.94 -2.28
C ALA A 152 7.44 7.05 -2.81
N ASN A 153 7.36 7.37 -4.12
CA ASN A 153 8.06 8.46 -4.79
C ASN A 153 7.09 9.34 -5.58
N VAL A 154 7.50 10.54 -5.96
CA VAL A 154 6.79 11.33 -6.98
C VAL A 154 6.83 10.55 -8.30
N SER A 155 5.75 10.63 -9.10
CA SER A 155 5.68 9.90 -10.38
C SER A 155 6.83 10.30 -11.29
N SER A 156 7.43 9.31 -11.95
CA SER A 156 8.65 9.43 -12.77
C SER A 156 9.97 9.56 -11.98
N GLY A 157 9.93 9.60 -10.65
CA GLY A 157 11.13 9.55 -9.81
C GLY A 157 11.60 8.13 -9.50
N VAL A 158 12.78 8.01 -8.90
CA VAL A 158 13.35 6.73 -8.47
C VAL A 158 12.53 6.15 -7.31
N SER A 159 12.26 4.85 -7.36
CA SER A 159 11.51 4.17 -6.30
C SER A 159 12.35 4.07 -5.02
N PRO A 160 11.84 4.48 -3.84
CA PRO A 160 12.59 4.52 -2.61
C PRO A 160 12.81 3.11 -2.04
N VAL A 161 14.04 2.84 -1.61
CA VAL A 161 14.42 1.58 -0.98
C VAL A 161 14.61 1.71 0.53
N SER A 162 14.64 2.93 1.05
CA SER A 162 14.77 3.23 2.48
C SER A 162 13.68 4.20 2.96
N ALA A 163 13.46 4.24 4.29
CA ALA A 163 12.56 5.22 4.89
C ALA A 163 13.09 6.64 4.76
N GLN A 164 14.42 6.83 4.71
CA GLN A 164 15.06 8.11 4.50
C GLN A 164 14.76 8.65 3.10
N ASP A 165 14.85 7.81 2.05
CA ASP A 165 14.52 8.22 0.67
C ASP A 165 13.07 8.75 0.59
N VAL A 166 12.13 8.05 1.27
CA VAL A 166 10.72 8.50 1.33
C VAL A 166 10.59 9.83 2.06
N PHE A 167 11.31 9.99 3.18
CA PHE A 167 11.26 11.23 3.95
C PHE A 167 11.79 12.42 3.13
N ASP A 168 12.91 12.22 2.44
CA ASP A 168 13.55 13.26 1.61
C ASP A 168 12.66 13.64 0.42
N GLU A 169 12.03 12.64 -0.21
CA GLU A 169 11.11 12.84 -1.33
C GLU A 169 9.88 13.66 -0.94
N PHE A 170 9.28 13.37 0.21
CA PHE A 170 8.01 13.99 0.60
C PHE A 170 8.15 15.08 1.67
N LYS A 171 9.35 15.36 2.19
CA LYS A 171 9.70 16.47 3.11
C LYS A 171 8.56 16.82 4.08
N LYS A 172 8.27 15.96 5.04
CA LYS A 172 7.25 16.17 6.10
C LYS A 172 5.78 16.14 5.65
N LYS A 173 5.46 15.85 4.39
CA LYS A 173 4.07 15.79 3.91
C LYS A 173 3.34 14.50 4.31
N ILE A 174 4.07 13.48 4.77
CA ILE A 174 3.53 12.21 5.24
C ILE A 174 3.77 12.10 6.74
N LYS A 175 2.71 11.79 7.49
CA LYS A 175 2.81 11.39 8.91
C LYS A 175 2.85 9.87 8.97
N CYS A 176 3.96 9.29 9.37
CA CYS A 176 4.09 7.87 9.69
C CYS A 176 4.31 7.69 11.17
#